data_e08242453b68c1277fab7a996fa57f6c
#
_entry.id   e08242453b68c1277fab7a996fa57f6c
#
_cell.length_a   1.000
_cell.length_b   1.000
_cell.length_c   1.000
_cell.angle_alpha   90.00
_cell.angle_beta   90.00
_cell.angle_gamma   90.00
#
_symmetry.space_group_name_H-M   'P 1'
#
loop_
_entity.id
_entity.type
_entity.pdbx_description
1 polymer ?
#
loop_
_entity_poly.entity_id
_entity_poly.type
_entity_poly.pdbx_seq_one_letter_code
_entity_poly.pdbx_strand_id
1 'polypeptide(L)'
;MEKIEKRTDYCGNITEKYIGQDVNLYGWVQRVRNLGNLVFIDLRDREGLVQIVVNKDSGKKLMDIADSLGNEYVVQVKGKVVKRSEVNPDMKTGQVEVDATEIIILNKAKNPPFEIKDGIEVSEQTRLKYRYLDLRRPEVQQAIILRSKILRATHEFFDENGFIDIETPILGKSSPEGARDYLVPSRIYPGSFYALPQSPQLFKQLLMGAGFDKYYQLARCFRDEDLRGDRQPEFTQIDMEMSFADEETIQSYTEGLLKKIMKDVKGIDLKTPIKRITWTDSMNKYGCDKPDTRYGMLIHDLSPIFKDSDFKVFSGAIADGGFVKGIAVKNGAKEYSRKKIDKKADFIKRFHAKGLAWVKFEDGEFSGPVARFLTDENKEALKKEFDLEGGELVVFVADKWKVCCDSLDHLRREFAKETGIIPKGVYDFVWVVDWPLFEYDEGLGRWVAAHHPFTMPDDEGVKLLTTEPHKAHARSYDIVMNGDEMGGGSIRIHKRSIQENMFKALGFTKKRAYEQFGYLMDALDMGFPPHAGLAIGLDRFAMMLADKDNIRDVSAFPKNASASEPMMHAPAPVADQQLADLGIEVEEKYQDSVKATEERLEKMAAEDAAENSTWDK
;
A
#
# COMPACT_ATOMS: atom_id res chain seq x y z
N MET A 1 21.09 32.67 24.08
CA MET A 1 20.93 31.38 23.40
C MET A 1 22.19 30.56 23.69
N GLU A 2 22.04 29.40 24.30
CA GLU A 2 23.16 28.47 24.45
C GLU A 2 23.69 28.06 23.08
N LYS A 3 25.01 28.11 22.93
CA LYS A 3 25.66 27.74 21.67
C LYS A 3 25.59 26.21 21.55
N ILE A 4 24.80 25.69 20.61
CA ILE A 4 24.75 24.25 20.35
C ILE A 4 26.09 23.83 19.71
N GLU A 5 26.79 22.95 20.40
CA GLU A 5 28.06 22.41 19.93
C GLU A 5 27.81 21.28 18.91
N LYS A 6 28.76 20.99 18.06
CA LYS A 6 28.63 19.93 17.06
C LYS A 6 28.54 18.56 17.76
N ARG A 7 27.55 17.73 17.36
CA ARG A 7 27.45 16.33 17.76
C ARG A 7 28.67 15.54 17.25
N THR A 8 29.21 14.64 18.09
CA THR A 8 30.31 13.74 17.68
C THR A 8 29.78 12.68 16.72
N ASP A 9 28.74 11.95 17.13
CA ASP A 9 28.03 10.96 16.30
C ASP A 9 26.62 10.72 16.89
N TYR A 10 25.80 9.91 16.23
CA TYR A 10 24.53 9.46 16.78
C TYR A 10 24.71 8.43 17.91
N CYS A 11 23.77 8.41 18.85
CA CYS A 11 23.80 7.50 19.99
C CYS A 11 23.94 6.03 19.57
N GLY A 12 23.13 5.56 18.63
CA GLY A 12 23.18 4.20 18.12
C GLY A 12 24.45 3.83 17.33
N ASN A 13 25.34 4.77 17.07
CA ASN A 13 26.62 4.56 16.38
C ASN A 13 27.82 4.53 17.32
N ILE A 14 27.62 4.81 18.61
CA ILE A 14 28.67 4.75 19.61
C ILE A 14 28.99 3.29 19.95
N THR A 15 30.01 2.76 19.31
CA THR A 15 30.45 1.36 19.42
C THR A 15 31.88 1.31 19.97
N GLU A 16 32.48 0.13 20.05
CA GLU A 16 33.84 -0.09 20.59
C GLU A 16 34.91 0.77 19.91
N LYS A 17 34.69 1.22 18.66
CA LYS A 17 35.60 2.14 17.95
C LYS A 17 35.80 3.50 18.65
N TYR A 18 34.88 3.88 19.55
CA TYR A 18 34.94 5.12 20.30
C TYR A 18 35.57 4.97 21.69
N ILE A 19 35.92 3.76 22.14
CA ILE A 19 36.49 3.56 23.49
C ILE A 19 37.70 4.47 23.69
N GLY A 20 37.70 5.20 24.82
CA GLY A 20 38.72 6.15 25.19
C GLY A 20 38.59 7.55 24.60
N GLN A 21 37.63 7.78 23.69
CA GLN A 21 37.34 9.08 23.09
C GLN A 21 36.30 9.87 23.91
N ASP A 22 36.45 11.18 23.92
CA ASP A 22 35.43 12.08 24.42
C ASP A 22 34.36 12.32 23.36
N VAL A 23 33.10 12.25 23.74
CA VAL A 23 31.95 12.41 22.84
C VAL A 23 30.99 13.47 23.36
N ASN A 24 30.31 14.13 22.42
CA ASN A 24 29.23 15.07 22.65
C ASN A 24 27.97 14.52 21.95
N LEU A 25 26.97 14.10 22.69
CA LEU A 25 25.77 13.44 22.22
C LEU A 25 24.52 14.25 22.52
N TYR A 26 23.50 14.05 21.72
CA TYR A 26 22.17 14.67 21.88
C TYR A 26 21.10 13.61 21.69
N GLY A 27 20.08 13.62 22.53
CA GLY A 27 19.00 12.65 22.40
C GLY A 27 17.89 12.87 23.39
N TRP A 28 16.97 11.94 23.38
CA TRP A 28 15.87 11.82 24.34
C TRP A 28 16.20 10.80 25.41
N VAL A 29 15.93 11.14 26.66
CA VAL A 29 16.04 10.20 27.78
C VAL A 29 14.92 9.17 27.68
N GLN A 30 15.25 7.94 27.35
CA GLN A 30 14.25 6.86 27.26
C GLN A 30 13.95 6.27 28.64
N ARG A 31 14.98 6.11 29.46
CA ARG A 31 14.84 5.51 30.79
C ARG A 31 15.98 5.98 31.72
N VAL A 32 15.64 6.18 32.97
CA VAL A 32 16.62 6.45 34.04
C VAL A 32 16.52 5.32 35.08
N ARG A 33 17.66 4.80 35.55
CA ARG A 33 17.77 3.79 36.59
C ARG A 33 18.76 4.27 37.64
N ASN A 34 18.26 4.67 38.80
CA ASN A 34 19.09 5.06 39.95
C ASN A 34 19.35 3.86 40.86
N LEU A 35 20.61 3.50 41.05
CA LEU A 35 21.08 2.44 41.96
C LEU A 35 21.86 3.03 43.15
N GLY A 36 21.58 4.26 43.52
CA GLY A 36 22.18 4.96 44.66
C GLY A 36 23.54 5.62 44.35
N ASN A 37 24.58 4.83 44.09
CA ASN A 37 25.91 5.36 43.75
C ASN A 37 26.12 5.50 42.22
N LEU A 38 25.22 4.96 41.44
CA LEU A 38 25.27 4.93 39.99
C LEU A 38 23.88 5.27 39.41
N VAL A 39 23.85 6.16 38.44
CA VAL A 39 22.67 6.46 37.66
C VAL A 39 22.95 6.05 36.21
N PHE A 40 22.10 5.17 35.66
CA PHE A 40 22.14 4.77 34.26
C PHE A 40 21.02 5.46 33.51
N ILE A 41 21.36 6.03 32.33
CA ILE A 41 20.43 6.72 31.46
C ILE A 41 20.52 6.08 30.07
N ASP A 42 19.42 5.57 29.58
CA ASP A 42 19.33 5.12 28.20
C ASP A 42 19.01 6.35 27.33
N LEU A 43 19.99 6.84 26.58
CA LEU A 43 19.87 7.99 25.67
C LEU A 43 19.56 7.50 24.28
N ARG A 44 18.48 8.00 23.69
CA ARG A 44 17.96 7.59 22.36
C ARG A 44 18.05 8.71 21.35
N ASP A 45 18.42 8.35 20.14
CA ASP A 45 18.18 9.14 18.94
C ASP A 45 17.69 8.25 17.77
N ARG A 46 17.67 8.75 16.55
CA ARG A 46 17.14 8.01 15.39
C ARG A 46 17.98 6.77 15.01
N GLU A 47 19.26 6.71 15.39
CA GLU A 47 20.13 5.57 15.07
C GLU A 47 20.11 4.50 16.17
N GLY A 48 19.50 4.80 17.32
CA GLY A 48 19.32 3.86 18.41
C GLY A 48 19.67 4.40 19.79
N LEU A 49 20.10 3.52 20.67
CA LEU A 49 20.35 3.77 22.08
C LEU A 49 21.83 3.69 22.41
N VAL A 50 22.26 4.49 23.39
CA VAL A 50 23.52 4.32 24.13
C VAL A 50 23.27 4.48 25.63
N GLN A 51 23.92 3.67 26.46
CA GLN A 51 23.87 3.84 27.90
C GLN A 51 24.85 4.95 28.32
N ILE A 52 24.34 5.87 29.11
CA ILE A 52 25.12 6.89 29.81
C ILE A 52 25.22 6.45 31.27
N VAL A 53 26.38 6.55 31.87
CA VAL A 53 26.59 6.29 33.30
C VAL A 53 27.05 7.57 33.98
N VAL A 54 26.46 7.82 35.15
CA VAL A 54 26.90 8.88 36.08
C VAL A 54 27.20 8.19 37.43
N ASN A 55 28.42 8.32 37.90
CA ASN A 55 28.84 7.74 39.17
C ASN A 55 28.98 8.81 40.25
N LYS A 56 29.01 8.41 41.53
CA LYS A 56 29.11 9.31 42.66
C LYS A 56 30.37 10.19 42.61
N ASP A 57 31.45 9.66 42.03
CA ASP A 57 32.73 10.37 41.94
C ASP A 57 32.71 11.47 40.88
N SER A 58 31.72 11.48 39.98
CA SER A 58 31.47 12.55 38.97
C SER A 58 30.98 13.88 39.60
N GLY A 59 30.73 13.87 40.92
CA GLY A 59 30.33 15.04 41.68
C GLY A 59 28.83 15.20 41.91
N LYS A 60 28.49 15.80 43.05
CA LYS A 60 27.08 15.95 43.47
C LYS A 60 26.20 16.65 42.43
N LYS A 61 26.70 17.71 41.82
CA LYS A 61 25.91 18.49 40.82
C LYS A 61 25.47 17.62 39.65
N LEU A 62 26.34 16.78 39.10
CA LEU A 62 26.01 15.93 37.97
C LEU A 62 25.04 14.81 38.37
N MET A 63 25.22 14.24 39.59
CA MET A 63 24.27 13.29 40.16
C MET A 63 22.87 13.90 40.32
N ASP A 64 22.77 15.11 40.91
CA ASP A 64 21.50 15.82 41.11
C ASP A 64 20.78 16.09 39.76
N ILE A 65 21.54 16.42 38.69
CA ILE A 65 20.99 16.58 37.36
C ILE A 65 20.48 15.23 36.81
N ALA A 66 21.28 14.16 36.90
CA ALA A 66 20.91 12.84 36.42
C ALA A 66 19.65 12.30 37.13
N ASP A 67 19.51 12.53 38.44
CA ASP A 67 18.34 12.15 39.21
C ASP A 67 17.08 12.96 38.87
N SER A 68 17.26 14.18 38.36
CA SER A 68 16.14 15.06 37.94
C SER A 68 15.59 14.76 36.57
N LEU A 69 16.21 13.85 35.80
CA LEU A 69 15.82 13.55 34.43
C LEU A 69 14.51 12.75 34.40
N GLY A 70 13.59 13.20 33.58
CA GLY A 70 12.37 12.48 33.25
C GLY A 70 12.45 11.82 31.86
N ASN A 71 11.53 10.89 31.61
CA ASN A 71 11.40 10.28 30.30
C ASN A 71 11.11 11.33 29.22
N GLU A 72 11.70 11.13 28.05
CA GLU A 72 11.58 12.01 26.88
C GLU A 72 12.17 13.43 27.07
N TYR A 73 12.90 13.72 28.17
CA TYR A 73 13.69 14.95 28.28
C TYR A 73 14.74 14.97 27.16
N VAL A 74 14.94 16.14 26.54
CA VAL A 74 15.98 16.35 25.56
C VAL A 74 17.23 16.82 26.26
N VAL A 75 18.32 16.09 26.09
CA VAL A 75 19.59 16.38 26.77
C VAL A 75 20.77 16.41 25.80
N GLN A 76 21.76 17.21 26.17
CA GLN A 76 23.13 17.09 25.69
C GLN A 76 23.95 16.35 26.74
N VAL A 77 24.76 15.39 26.32
CA VAL A 77 25.66 14.63 27.21
C VAL A 77 27.07 14.70 26.65
N LYS A 78 28.02 15.16 27.47
CA LYS A 78 29.45 15.01 27.19
C LYS A 78 30.03 13.98 28.12
N GLY A 79 30.94 13.16 27.62
CA GLY A 79 31.55 12.12 28.44
C GLY A 79 32.54 11.30 27.61
N LYS A 80 33.19 10.37 28.34
CA LYS A 80 34.17 9.48 27.73
C LYS A 80 33.56 8.11 27.48
N VAL A 81 33.77 7.55 26.29
CA VAL A 81 33.31 6.20 25.96
C VAL A 81 34.20 5.17 26.65
N VAL A 82 33.59 4.32 27.44
CA VAL A 82 34.26 3.23 28.18
C VAL A 82 33.62 1.88 27.85
N LYS A 83 34.35 0.81 28.11
CA LYS A 83 33.83 -0.55 28.01
C LYS A 83 32.85 -0.83 29.13
N ARG A 84 31.68 -1.41 28.83
CA ARG A 84 30.72 -1.81 29.87
C ARG A 84 31.28 -2.95 30.70
N SER A 85 30.98 -2.91 32.00
CA SER A 85 31.28 -4.01 32.91
C SER A 85 30.47 -5.27 32.58
N GLU A 86 29.19 -5.09 32.21
CA GLU A 86 28.30 -6.16 31.78
C GLU A 86 27.78 -5.83 30.37
N VAL A 87 28.14 -6.69 29.40
CA VAL A 87 27.72 -6.55 28.02
C VAL A 87 26.22 -6.81 27.86
N ASN A 88 25.51 -5.93 27.15
CA ASN A 88 24.13 -6.17 26.77
C ASN A 88 24.05 -6.60 25.30
N PRO A 89 23.80 -7.88 25.01
CA PRO A 89 23.75 -8.39 23.64
C PRO A 89 22.55 -7.89 22.84
N ASP A 90 21.51 -7.38 23.51
CA ASP A 90 20.28 -6.89 22.86
C ASP A 90 20.41 -5.46 22.34
N MET A 91 21.53 -4.80 22.59
CA MET A 91 21.81 -3.45 22.10
C MET A 91 23.01 -3.44 21.15
N LYS A 92 22.89 -2.77 20.02
CA LYS A 92 23.98 -2.53 19.06
C LYS A 92 25.22 -1.89 19.75
N THR A 93 24.98 -1.03 20.72
CA THR A 93 25.99 -0.31 21.51
C THR A 93 26.32 -1.01 22.84
N GLY A 94 25.81 -2.22 23.05
CA GLY A 94 25.83 -2.88 24.36
C GLY A 94 27.21 -3.29 24.89
N GLN A 95 28.28 -3.14 24.13
CA GLN A 95 29.66 -3.33 24.54
C GLN A 95 30.24 -2.12 25.27
N VAL A 96 29.63 -0.96 25.10
CA VAL A 96 30.16 0.33 25.58
C VAL A 96 29.10 1.12 26.35
N GLU A 97 29.58 2.07 27.14
CA GLU A 97 28.77 3.10 27.79
C GLU A 97 29.54 4.41 27.80
N VAL A 98 28.86 5.51 28.04
CA VAL A 98 29.47 6.83 28.16
C VAL A 98 29.52 7.26 29.61
N ASP A 99 30.73 7.36 30.16
CA ASP A 99 30.96 7.94 31.51
C ASP A 99 30.81 9.45 31.39
N ALA A 100 29.68 9.98 31.88
CA ALA A 100 29.30 11.36 31.67
C ALA A 100 30.13 12.34 32.53
N THR A 101 30.61 13.38 31.88
CA THR A 101 31.27 14.52 32.55
C THR A 101 30.38 15.76 32.63
N GLU A 102 29.41 15.87 31.72
CA GLU A 102 28.45 16.98 31.70
C GLU A 102 27.11 16.50 31.12
N ILE A 103 26.01 16.92 31.76
CA ILE A 103 24.65 16.76 31.24
C ILE A 103 23.94 18.11 31.27
N ILE A 104 23.41 18.53 30.12
CA ILE A 104 22.63 19.77 29.98
C ILE A 104 21.21 19.38 29.56
N ILE A 105 20.22 19.79 30.35
CA ILE A 105 18.81 19.62 29.98
C ILE A 105 18.46 20.76 29.01
N LEU A 106 18.23 20.40 27.74
CA LEU A 106 17.86 21.35 26.69
C LEU A 106 16.36 21.63 26.70
N ASN A 107 15.55 20.60 26.98
CA ASN A 107 14.12 20.76 27.14
C ASN A 107 13.54 19.64 28.03
N LYS A 108 12.53 19.98 28.82
CA LYS A 108 11.79 19.03 29.63
C LYS A 108 10.57 18.53 28.86
N ALA A 109 10.15 17.32 29.15
CA ALA A 109 8.92 16.75 28.62
C ALA A 109 7.90 16.50 29.73
N LYS A 110 6.62 16.61 29.42
CA LYS A 110 5.56 16.02 30.24
C LYS A 110 5.56 14.50 30.05
N ASN A 111 4.88 13.78 30.91
CA ASN A 111 4.69 12.34 30.72
C ASN A 111 3.95 12.09 29.39
N PRO A 112 4.56 11.32 28.46
CA PRO A 112 3.90 11.03 27.18
C PRO A 112 2.66 10.17 27.39
N PRO A 113 1.64 10.27 26.53
CA PRO A 113 0.40 9.50 26.63
C PRO A 113 0.59 7.99 26.42
N PHE A 114 1.76 7.58 25.92
CA PHE A 114 2.18 6.19 25.77
C PHE A 114 3.72 6.09 25.79
N GLU A 115 4.23 4.90 26.08
CA GLU A 115 5.66 4.64 26.06
C GLU A 115 6.22 4.60 24.62
N ILE A 116 7.41 5.15 24.43
CA ILE A 116 8.12 5.13 23.14
C ILE A 116 8.88 3.81 22.99
N LYS A 117 8.15 2.75 22.71
CA LYS A 117 8.68 1.39 22.46
C LYS A 117 7.79 0.65 21.45
N ASP A 118 8.29 -0.44 20.91
CA ASP A 118 7.51 -1.30 20.03
C ASP A 118 6.53 -2.19 20.82
N GLY A 119 5.50 -2.71 20.14
CA GLY A 119 4.53 -3.63 20.74
C GLY A 119 3.59 -3.01 21.79
N ILE A 120 3.30 -1.71 21.71
CA ILE A 120 2.37 -1.05 22.65
C ILE A 120 0.91 -1.35 22.28
N GLU A 121 0.06 -1.52 23.30
CA GLU A 121 -1.39 -1.65 23.16
C GLU A 121 -2.08 -0.29 23.32
N VAL A 122 -1.97 0.56 22.31
CA VAL A 122 -2.56 1.91 22.29
C VAL A 122 -3.40 2.07 21.02
N SER A 123 -4.57 2.70 21.14
CA SER A 123 -5.47 2.93 20.02
C SER A 123 -4.78 3.70 18.89
N GLU A 124 -5.13 3.38 17.65
CA GLU A 124 -4.62 4.10 16.48
C GLU A 124 -4.93 5.59 16.57
N GLN A 125 -6.14 5.95 17.04
CA GLN A 125 -6.54 7.34 17.18
C GLN A 125 -5.62 8.12 18.13
N THR A 126 -5.23 7.53 19.27
CA THR A 126 -4.28 8.16 20.19
C THR A 126 -2.90 8.30 19.57
N ARG A 127 -2.42 7.27 18.87
CA ARG A 127 -1.14 7.30 18.15
C ARG A 127 -1.12 8.37 17.05
N LEU A 128 -2.22 8.53 16.31
CA LEU A 128 -2.34 9.56 15.27
C LEU A 128 -2.49 10.98 15.87
N LYS A 129 -3.19 11.15 17.00
CA LYS A 129 -3.25 12.44 17.72
C LYS A 129 -1.86 12.91 18.17
N TYR A 130 -1.04 11.99 18.66
CA TYR A 130 0.33 12.26 19.09
C TYR A 130 1.36 11.69 18.10
N ARG A 131 1.12 11.87 16.80
CA ARG A 131 1.92 11.22 15.76
C ARG A 131 3.41 11.53 15.84
N TYR A 132 3.79 12.72 16.27
CA TYR A 132 5.19 13.10 16.50
C TYR A 132 5.88 12.27 17.58
N LEU A 133 5.13 11.69 18.55
CA LEU A 133 5.65 10.73 19.52
C LEU A 133 5.66 9.31 18.94
N ASP A 134 4.61 8.91 18.23
CA ASP A 134 4.52 7.61 17.59
C ASP A 134 5.66 7.39 16.56
N LEU A 135 6.04 8.44 15.85
CA LEU A 135 7.20 8.46 14.93
C LEU A 135 8.56 8.28 15.62
N ARG A 136 8.65 8.42 16.96
CA ARG A 136 9.88 8.10 17.72
C ARG A 136 10.03 6.60 17.98
N ARG A 137 8.95 5.80 17.84
CA ARG A 137 9.00 4.36 18.04
C ARG A 137 9.82 3.70 16.93
N PRO A 138 10.76 2.79 17.28
CA PRO A 138 11.68 2.23 16.30
C PRO A 138 10.97 1.60 15.09
N GLU A 139 9.92 0.81 15.29
CA GLU A 139 9.20 0.15 14.20
C GLU A 139 8.56 1.12 13.20
N VAL A 140 8.04 2.27 13.68
CA VAL A 140 7.42 3.29 12.83
C VAL A 140 8.51 4.12 12.14
N GLN A 141 9.53 4.52 12.90
CA GLN A 141 10.65 5.29 12.37
C GLN A 141 11.41 4.53 11.27
N GLN A 142 11.67 3.23 11.47
CA GLN A 142 12.35 2.38 10.49
C GLN A 142 11.52 2.22 9.21
N ALA A 143 10.20 2.16 9.30
CA ALA A 143 9.33 2.12 8.12
C ALA A 143 9.45 3.39 7.27
N ILE A 144 9.51 4.57 7.90
CA ILE A 144 9.74 5.85 7.20
C ILE A 144 11.16 5.93 6.61
N ILE A 145 12.17 5.45 7.35
CA ILE A 145 13.55 5.39 6.84
C ILE A 145 13.66 4.43 5.65
N LEU A 146 12.98 3.27 5.70
CA LEU A 146 12.91 2.32 4.60
C LEU A 146 12.30 2.98 3.35
N ARG A 147 11.17 3.68 3.50
CA ARG A 147 10.57 4.47 2.42
C ARG A 147 11.57 5.45 1.80
N SER A 148 12.34 6.17 2.62
CA SER A 148 13.38 7.09 2.14
C SER A 148 14.48 6.38 1.34
N LYS A 149 14.86 5.14 1.73
CA LYS A 149 15.81 4.33 0.97
C LYS A 149 15.26 3.91 -0.39
N ILE A 150 13.97 3.55 -0.46
CA ILE A 150 13.29 3.23 -1.72
C ILE A 150 13.35 4.44 -2.66
N LEU A 151 13.00 5.64 -2.17
CA LEU A 151 13.04 6.88 -2.95
C LEU A 151 14.44 7.14 -3.52
N ARG A 152 15.48 7.01 -2.69
CA ARG A 152 16.86 7.20 -3.15
C ARG A 152 17.25 6.20 -4.23
N ALA A 153 16.99 4.91 -4.03
CA ALA A 153 17.29 3.87 -5.03
C ALA A 153 16.54 4.12 -6.34
N THR A 154 15.32 4.66 -6.26
CA THR A 154 14.51 5.03 -7.42
C THR A 154 15.15 6.17 -8.22
N HIS A 155 15.54 7.27 -7.57
CA HIS A 155 16.22 8.38 -8.23
C HIS A 155 17.54 7.94 -8.87
N GLU A 156 18.38 7.19 -8.14
CA GLU A 156 19.64 6.66 -8.66
C GLU A 156 19.42 5.80 -9.90
N PHE A 157 18.41 4.89 -9.88
CA PHE A 157 18.12 4.04 -11.02
C PHE A 157 17.70 4.83 -12.27
N PHE A 158 16.77 5.75 -12.12
CA PHE A 158 16.27 6.52 -13.26
C PHE A 158 17.31 7.48 -13.83
N ASP A 159 18.11 8.11 -12.97
CA ASP A 159 19.23 8.98 -13.38
C ASP A 159 20.28 8.18 -14.18
N GLU A 160 20.72 7.04 -13.67
CA GLU A 160 21.66 6.13 -14.34
C GLU A 160 21.17 5.64 -15.71
N ASN A 161 19.85 5.58 -15.92
CA ASN A 161 19.21 5.11 -17.15
C ASN A 161 18.74 6.23 -18.08
N GLY A 162 19.09 7.48 -17.79
CA GLY A 162 18.85 8.64 -18.63
C GLY A 162 17.38 9.10 -18.68
N PHE A 163 16.62 8.83 -17.61
CA PHE A 163 15.30 9.44 -17.42
C PHE A 163 15.44 10.85 -16.86
N ILE A 164 14.48 11.69 -17.21
CA ILE A 164 14.42 13.07 -16.74
C ILE A 164 13.31 13.17 -15.69
N ASP A 165 13.66 13.65 -14.49
CA ASP A 165 12.70 13.96 -13.43
C ASP A 165 11.97 15.26 -13.77
N ILE A 166 10.65 15.18 -14.01
CA ILE A 166 9.85 16.35 -14.40
C ILE A 166 8.59 16.42 -13.53
N GLU A 167 8.48 17.49 -12.74
CA GLU A 167 7.28 17.77 -11.97
C GLU A 167 6.13 18.21 -12.88
N THR A 168 4.94 17.67 -12.60
CA THR A 168 3.70 18.04 -13.28
C THR A 168 2.79 18.85 -12.36
N PRO A 169 1.89 19.68 -12.88
CA PRO A 169 1.02 20.52 -12.06
C PRO A 169 0.14 19.72 -11.09
N ILE A 170 0.06 20.21 -9.85
CA ILE A 170 -0.91 19.72 -8.84
C ILE A 170 -2.29 20.38 -9.06
N LEU A 171 -2.34 21.64 -9.51
CA LEU A 171 -3.58 22.32 -9.85
C LEU A 171 -3.91 22.08 -11.32
N GLY A 172 -4.65 21.03 -11.58
CA GLY A 172 -5.05 20.62 -12.92
C GLY A 172 -6.53 20.90 -13.22
N LYS A 173 -6.98 20.38 -14.34
CA LYS A 173 -8.39 20.31 -14.71
C LYS A 173 -8.96 18.97 -14.28
N SER A 174 -10.23 18.96 -13.79
CA SER A 174 -10.94 17.71 -13.51
C SER A 174 -10.90 16.74 -14.69
N SER A 175 -10.48 15.50 -14.41
CA SER A 175 -10.40 14.43 -15.41
C SER A 175 -11.04 13.15 -14.85
N PRO A 176 -11.90 12.47 -15.61
CA PRO A 176 -12.56 11.25 -15.16
C PRO A 176 -11.61 10.04 -15.31
N GLU A 177 -10.73 9.84 -14.34
CA GLU A 177 -9.78 8.71 -14.32
C GLU A 177 -10.26 7.53 -13.43
N GLY A 178 -11.53 7.54 -12.98
CA GLY A 178 -12.11 6.46 -12.20
C GLY A 178 -12.51 6.84 -10.77
N ALA A 179 -11.66 7.55 -10.03
CA ALA A 179 -12.00 8.08 -8.70
C ALA A 179 -12.72 9.43 -8.78
N ARG A 180 -13.25 9.91 -7.64
CA ARG A 180 -13.70 11.30 -7.52
C ARG A 180 -12.51 12.22 -7.32
N ASP A 181 -12.59 13.42 -7.91
CA ASP A 181 -11.58 14.45 -7.78
C ASP A 181 -11.75 15.25 -6.47
N TYR A 182 -10.63 15.64 -5.86
CA TYR A 182 -10.62 16.74 -4.90
C TYR A 182 -10.61 18.06 -5.65
N LEU A 183 -11.58 18.96 -5.37
CA LEU A 183 -11.73 20.23 -6.05
C LEU A 183 -11.16 21.38 -5.22
N VAL A 184 -10.46 22.29 -5.88
CA VAL A 184 -9.88 23.50 -5.28
C VAL A 184 -10.51 24.71 -5.98
N PRO A 185 -11.30 25.56 -5.27
CA PRO A 185 -11.95 26.70 -5.89
C PRO A 185 -10.95 27.79 -6.30
N SER A 186 -11.24 28.46 -7.41
CA SER A 186 -10.43 29.57 -7.90
C SER A 186 -10.99 30.92 -7.46
N ARG A 187 -10.20 31.68 -6.68
CA ARG A 187 -10.57 33.07 -6.31
C ARG A 187 -10.62 34.02 -7.52
N ILE A 188 -9.76 33.78 -8.52
CA ILE A 188 -9.63 34.65 -9.70
C ILE A 188 -10.75 34.39 -10.72
N TYR A 189 -11.26 33.14 -10.78
CA TYR A 189 -12.33 32.73 -11.68
C TYR A 189 -13.50 32.19 -10.85
N PRO A 190 -14.39 33.04 -10.32
CA PRO A 190 -15.51 32.63 -9.48
C PRO A 190 -16.38 31.57 -10.18
N GLY A 191 -16.74 30.51 -9.42
CA GLY A 191 -17.50 29.37 -9.95
C GLY A 191 -16.66 28.35 -10.76
N SER A 192 -15.35 28.58 -10.87
CA SER A 192 -14.43 27.64 -11.50
C SER A 192 -13.51 26.98 -10.47
N PHE A 193 -13.12 25.73 -10.75
CA PHE A 193 -12.34 24.90 -9.84
C PHE A 193 -11.14 24.30 -10.55
N TYR A 194 -10.03 24.22 -9.84
CA TYR A 194 -8.97 23.26 -10.13
C TYR A 194 -9.35 21.90 -9.53
N ALA A 195 -8.77 20.84 -10.05
CA ALA A 195 -8.80 19.51 -9.45
C ALA A 195 -7.40 19.06 -9.11
N LEU A 196 -7.26 18.37 -7.97
CA LEU A 196 -6.00 17.71 -7.62
C LEU A 196 -5.86 16.44 -8.47
N PRO A 197 -4.65 16.12 -9.00
CA PRO A 197 -4.47 15.07 -10.00
C PRO A 197 -4.65 13.67 -9.36
N GLN A 198 -5.38 12.80 -10.03
CA GLN A 198 -5.48 11.39 -9.67
C GLN A 198 -4.22 10.62 -10.09
N SER A 199 -3.57 11.08 -11.15
CA SER A 199 -2.26 10.65 -11.65
C SER A 199 -1.72 11.69 -12.63
N PRO A 200 -0.44 11.70 -13.01
CA PRO A 200 0.12 12.57 -14.04
C PRO A 200 -0.12 12.06 -15.46
N GLN A 201 -1.08 11.14 -15.70
CA GLN A 201 -1.26 10.39 -16.95
C GLN A 201 -1.28 11.26 -18.20
N LEU A 202 -2.05 12.34 -18.20
CA LEU A 202 -2.17 13.20 -19.38
C LEU A 202 -0.90 14.03 -19.62
N PHE A 203 -0.28 14.52 -18.55
CA PHE A 203 0.93 15.32 -18.65
C PHE A 203 2.12 14.50 -19.13
N LYS A 204 2.31 13.28 -18.61
CA LYS A 204 3.42 12.43 -19.03
C LYS A 204 3.33 12.01 -20.50
N GLN A 205 2.12 11.77 -21.02
CA GLN A 205 1.92 11.56 -22.44
C GLN A 205 2.30 12.80 -23.26
N LEU A 206 1.86 14.00 -22.83
CA LEU A 206 2.23 15.25 -23.50
C LEU A 206 3.75 15.50 -23.48
N LEU A 207 4.46 15.08 -22.42
CA LEU A 207 5.92 15.14 -22.37
C LEU A 207 6.58 14.24 -23.43
N MET A 208 5.97 13.09 -23.75
CA MET A 208 6.43 12.27 -24.88
C MET A 208 6.24 13.00 -26.21
N GLY A 209 5.06 13.61 -26.42
CA GLY A 209 4.82 14.48 -27.57
C GLY A 209 5.73 15.71 -27.67
N ALA A 210 6.22 16.18 -26.52
CA ALA A 210 7.18 17.27 -26.44
C ALA A 210 8.65 16.82 -26.66
N GLY A 211 8.89 15.51 -26.84
CA GLY A 211 10.22 14.99 -27.18
C GLY A 211 11.17 14.74 -26.01
N PHE A 212 10.66 14.63 -24.76
CA PHE A 212 11.50 14.30 -23.60
C PHE A 212 11.96 12.84 -23.56
N ASP A 213 11.35 11.97 -24.33
CA ASP A 213 11.73 10.59 -24.58
C ASP A 213 11.62 9.64 -23.37
N LYS A 214 12.25 9.96 -22.24
CA LYS A 214 12.21 9.20 -20.99
C LYS A 214 11.90 10.13 -19.82
N TYR A 215 10.74 9.98 -19.24
CA TYR A 215 10.25 10.75 -18.10
C TYR A 215 10.07 9.85 -16.89
N TYR A 216 10.36 10.35 -15.70
CA TYR A 216 9.85 9.83 -14.45
C TYR A 216 9.49 10.95 -13.47
N GLN A 217 8.70 10.62 -12.47
CA GLN A 217 8.35 11.51 -11.36
C GLN A 217 7.96 10.69 -10.13
N LEU A 218 8.31 11.17 -8.94
CA LEU A 218 7.70 10.72 -7.70
C LEU A 218 6.41 11.54 -7.49
N ALA A 219 5.35 11.14 -8.20
CA ALA A 219 4.14 11.93 -8.36
C ALA A 219 3.22 11.86 -7.14
N ARG A 220 2.83 13.01 -6.62
CA ARG A 220 1.78 13.09 -5.60
C ARG A 220 0.41 12.98 -6.26
N CYS A 221 -0.40 12.00 -5.83
CA CYS A 221 -1.71 11.68 -6.38
C CYS A 221 -2.78 11.79 -5.31
N PHE A 222 -4.01 12.12 -5.74
CA PHE A 222 -5.15 12.38 -4.86
C PHE A 222 -6.40 11.67 -5.40
N ARG A 223 -7.08 10.88 -4.55
CA ARG A 223 -8.32 10.18 -4.92
C ARG A 223 -9.30 10.22 -3.78
N ASP A 224 -10.50 10.75 -4.03
CA ASP A 224 -11.60 10.74 -3.07
C ASP A 224 -12.36 9.42 -3.18
N GLU A 225 -11.85 8.41 -2.49
CA GLU A 225 -12.37 7.04 -2.44
C GLU A 225 -12.56 6.57 -1.00
N ASP A 226 -13.30 5.49 -0.82
CA ASP A 226 -13.43 4.84 0.48
C ASP A 226 -12.07 4.30 0.95
N LEU A 227 -11.67 4.68 2.16
CA LEU A 227 -10.38 4.32 2.71
C LEU A 227 -10.38 2.88 3.25
N ARG A 228 -9.26 2.19 3.01
CA ARG A 228 -8.97 0.84 3.50
C ARG A 228 -7.59 0.81 4.13
N GLY A 229 -7.15 -0.35 4.62
CA GLY A 229 -5.82 -0.51 5.19
C GLY A 229 -4.68 -0.17 4.21
N ASP A 230 -4.91 -0.36 2.92
CA ASP A 230 -3.97 -0.15 1.83
C ASP A 230 -4.27 1.09 0.96
N ARG A 231 -5.18 1.99 1.39
CA ARG A 231 -5.56 3.21 0.65
C ARG A 231 -5.56 4.45 1.53
N GLN A 232 -5.02 5.53 0.96
CA GLN A 232 -5.05 6.89 1.51
C GLN A 232 -5.60 7.85 0.45
N PRO A 233 -6.24 8.96 0.84
CA PRO A 233 -6.79 9.93 -0.11
C PRO A 233 -5.69 10.67 -0.87
N GLU A 234 -4.50 10.68 -0.33
CA GLU A 234 -3.28 11.21 -0.94
C GLU A 234 -2.14 10.20 -0.80
N PHE A 235 -1.44 9.91 -1.89
CA PHE A 235 -0.39 8.91 -1.95
C PHE A 235 0.65 9.30 -3.00
N THR A 236 1.73 8.54 -3.09
CA THR A 236 2.81 8.79 -4.06
C THR A 236 2.92 7.62 -5.04
N GLN A 237 3.10 7.94 -6.31
CA GLN A 237 3.45 6.98 -7.35
C GLN A 237 4.90 7.18 -7.79
N ILE A 238 5.62 6.08 -8.02
CA ILE A 238 6.79 6.06 -8.88
C ILE A 238 6.24 5.95 -10.30
N ASP A 239 6.22 7.05 -11.03
CA ASP A 239 5.60 7.15 -12.34
C ASP A 239 6.65 7.30 -13.44
N MET A 240 6.50 6.57 -14.55
CA MET A 240 7.40 6.68 -15.71
C MET A 240 6.65 6.58 -17.03
N GLU A 241 7.23 7.19 -18.07
CA GLU A 241 6.75 7.12 -19.45
C GLU A 241 7.94 7.18 -20.42
N MET A 242 7.85 6.44 -21.53
CA MET A 242 8.90 6.38 -22.54
C MET A 242 8.31 6.45 -23.95
N SER A 243 8.94 7.22 -24.83
CA SER A 243 8.69 7.17 -26.27
C SER A 243 9.34 5.95 -26.90
N PHE A 244 8.77 5.46 -28.01
CA PHE A 244 9.29 4.36 -28.82
C PHE A 244 9.54 3.07 -28.03
N ALA A 245 8.71 2.83 -27.01
CA ALA A 245 8.78 1.67 -26.14
C ALA A 245 7.63 0.69 -26.38
N ASP A 246 7.91 -0.59 -26.22
CA ASP A 246 6.97 -1.70 -26.17
C ASP A 246 6.83 -2.26 -24.75
N GLU A 247 6.01 -3.28 -24.57
CA GLU A 247 5.77 -3.93 -23.26
C GLU A 247 7.07 -4.49 -22.67
N GLU A 248 7.89 -5.13 -23.49
CA GLU A 248 9.15 -5.74 -23.07
C GLU A 248 10.12 -4.67 -22.54
N THR A 249 10.20 -3.53 -23.21
CA THR A 249 11.02 -2.40 -22.81
C THR A 249 10.59 -1.87 -21.43
N ILE A 250 9.31 -1.59 -21.23
CA ILE A 250 8.81 -1.07 -19.94
C ILE A 250 8.98 -2.10 -18.83
N GLN A 251 8.67 -3.37 -19.09
CA GLN A 251 8.84 -4.44 -18.11
C GLN A 251 10.31 -4.60 -17.71
N SER A 252 11.24 -4.53 -18.66
CA SER A 252 12.69 -4.64 -18.40
C SER A 252 13.20 -3.49 -17.50
N TYR A 253 12.80 -2.24 -17.77
CA TYR A 253 13.16 -1.11 -16.90
C TYR A 253 12.52 -1.25 -15.51
N THR A 254 11.28 -1.68 -15.43
CA THR A 254 10.62 -1.94 -14.15
C THR A 254 11.31 -3.04 -13.36
N GLU A 255 11.69 -4.15 -13.99
CA GLU A 255 12.43 -5.23 -13.36
C GLU A 255 13.80 -4.77 -12.87
N GLY A 256 14.50 -3.93 -13.64
CA GLY A 256 15.75 -3.29 -13.23
C GLY A 256 15.61 -2.41 -12.00
N LEU A 257 14.55 -1.58 -11.96
CA LEU A 257 14.21 -0.75 -10.81
C LEU A 257 13.91 -1.60 -9.56
N LEU A 258 13.05 -2.60 -9.70
CA LEU A 258 12.70 -3.50 -8.61
C LEU A 258 13.93 -4.26 -8.10
N LYS A 259 14.79 -4.74 -8.99
CA LYS A 259 16.04 -5.42 -8.63
C LYS A 259 16.96 -4.51 -7.82
N LYS A 260 17.14 -3.25 -8.23
CA LYS A 260 17.93 -2.26 -7.48
C LYS A 260 17.33 -1.98 -6.11
N ILE A 261 16.03 -1.72 -6.03
CA ILE A 261 15.35 -1.44 -4.76
C ILE A 261 15.46 -2.64 -3.82
N MET A 262 15.18 -3.86 -4.28
CA MET A 262 15.26 -5.07 -3.46
C MET A 262 16.67 -5.31 -2.93
N LYS A 263 17.68 -5.05 -3.74
CA LYS A 263 19.07 -5.17 -3.33
C LYS A 263 19.47 -4.13 -2.29
N ASP A 264 19.18 -2.86 -2.56
CA ASP A 264 19.65 -1.74 -1.72
C ASP A 264 18.88 -1.63 -0.40
N VAL A 265 17.59 -2.04 -0.39
CA VAL A 265 16.70 -1.89 0.76
C VAL A 265 16.60 -3.15 1.61
N LYS A 266 16.52 -4.33 0.96
CA LYS A 266 16.32 -5.63 1.64
C LYS A 266 17.56 -6.55 1.55
N GLY A 267 18.56 -6.22 0.73
CA GLY A 267 19.72 -7.09 0.49
C GLY A 267 19.40 -8.33 -0.35
N ILE A 268 18.26 -8.33 -1.06
CA ILE A 268 17.79 -9.46 -1.85
C ILE A 268 18.15 -9.26 -3.32
N ASP A 269 18.78 -10.26 -3.93
CA ASP A 269 19.04 -10.27 -5.38
C ASP A 269 17.83 -10.86 -6.12
N LEU A 270 16.97 -9.97 -6.62
CA LEU A 270 15.75 -10.34 -7.34
C LEU A 270 16.12 -11.01 -8.67
N LYS A 271 15.56 -12.20 -8.89
CA LYS A 271 15.74 -12.92 -10.16
C LYS A 271 14.88 -12.31 -11.26
N THR A 272 15.48 -12.04 -12.40
CA THR A 272 14.83 -11.57 -13.62
C THR A 272 15.18 -12.48 -14.80
N PRO A 273 14.35 -12.61 -15.86
CA PRO A 273 13.06 -11.94 -15.99
C PRO A 273 12.00 -12.47 -15.00
N ILE A 274 11.10 -11.58 -14.58
CA ILE A 274 9.96 -11.95 -13.75
C ILE A 274 8.97 -12.76 -14.59
N LYS A 275 8.36 -13.79 -13.98
CA LYS A 275 7.36 -14.64 -14.65
C LYS A 275 6.16 -13.82 -15.12
N ARG A 276 5.58 -14.23 -16.23
CA ARG A 276 4.36 -13.64 -16.82
C ARG A 276 3.22 -14.65 -16.74
N ILE A 277 2.02 -14.17 -16.47
CA ILE A 277 0.76 -14.92 -16.51
C ILE A 277 -0.28 -14.06 -17.26
N THR A 278 -1.09 -14.66 -18.12
CA THR A 278 -2.18 -13.93 -18.74
C THR A 278 -3.27 -13.61 -17.70
N TRP A 279 -4.03 -12.54 -17.92
CA TRP A 279 -5.18 -12.21 -17.08
C TRP A 279 -6.17 -13.38 -16.99
N THR A 280 -6.44 -14.04 -18.14
CA THR A 280 -7.32 -15.21 -18.20
C THR A 280 -6.81 -16.36 -17.31
N ASP A 281 -5.53 -16.67 -17.38
CA ASP A 281 -4.90 -17.70 -16.54
C ASP A 281 -4.91 -17.31 -15.05
N SER A 282 -4.66 -16.04 -14.75
CA SER A 282 -4.73 -15.52 -13.37
C SER A 282 -6.13 -15.70 -12.79
N MET A 283 -7.14 -15.28 -13.52
CA MET A 283 -8.54 -15.45 -13.14
C MET A 283 -8.95 -16.92 -12.99
N ASN A 284 -8.53 -17.78 -13.93
CA ASN A 284 -8.93 -19.19 -13.90
C ASN A 284 -8.22 -19.99 -12.82
N LYS A 285 -6.93 -19.72 -12.53
CA LYS A 285 -6.10 -20.51 -11.60
C LYS A 285 -6.05 -19.93 -10.19
N TYR A 286 -6.24 -18.61 -10.04
CA TYR A 286 -6.15 -17.91 -8.75
C TYR A 286 -7.44 -17.20 -8.37
N GLY A 287 -8.36 -16.96 -9.31
CA GLY A 287 -9.66 -16.33 -9.10
C GLY A 287 -9.62 -14.81 -9.09
N CYS A 288 -8.47 -14.20 -9.32
CA CYS A 288 -8.29 -12.76 -9.30
C CYS A 288 -7.19 -12.29 -10.28
N ASP A 289 -7.16 -11.00 -10.53
CA ASP A 289 -6.17 -10.29 -11.36
C ASP A 289 -4.84 -10.01 -10.66
N LYS A 290 -4.74 -10.30 -9.36
CA LYS A 290 -3.55 -10.10 -8.52
C LYS A 290 -3.21 -11.38 -7.74
N PRO A 291 -2.65 -12.40 -8.44
CA PRO A 291 -2.45 -13.71 -7.87
C PRO A 291 -1.32 -13.73 -6.82
N ASP A 292 -1.58 -14.35 -5.68
CA ASP A 292 -0.51 -14.77 -4.77
C ASP A 292 0.03 -16.13 -5.24
N THR A 293 1.21 -16.09 -5.82
CA THR A 293 1.86 -17.26 -6.42
C THR A 293 2.88 -17.94 -5.50
N ARG A 294 3.00 -17.49 -4.23
CA ARG A 294 3.92 -18.07 -3.22
C ARG A 294 3.52 -19.46 -2.76
N TYR A 295 2.26 -19.83 -2.92
CA TYR A 295 1.73 -21.13 -2.51
C TYR A 295 0.83 -21.72 -3.60
N GLY A 296 0.66 -23.02 -3.60
CA GLY A 296 -0.22 -23.76 -4.50
C GLY A 296 -1.71 -23.50 -4.22
N MET A 297 -2.53 -24.56 -4.15
CA MET A 297 -3.99 -24.49 -3.98
C MET A 297 -4.66 -23.77 -5.15
N LEU A 298 -4.31 -24.18 -6.37
CA LEU A 298 -4.88 -23.60 -7.58
C LEU A 298 -6.38 -23.95 -7.70
N ILE A 299 -7.11 -23.06 -8.36
CA ILE A 299 -8.50 -23.30 -8.75
C ILE A 299 -8.49 -24.15 -10.02
N HIS A 300 -9.32 -25.20 -10.01
CA HIS A 300 -9.50 -26.12 -11.14
C HIS A 300 -10.92 -26.01 -11.68
N ASP A 301 -11.05 -26.08 -13.01
CA ASP A 301 -12.36 -26.20 -13.67
C ASP A 301 -12.78 -27.65 -13.73
N LEU A 302 -13.78 -27.98 -12.95
CA LEU A 302 -14.31 -29.33 -12.79
C LEU A 302 -15.61 -29.55 -13.60
N SER A 303 -16.02 -28.56 -14.40
CA SER A 303 -17.22 -28.64 -15.22
C SER A 303 -17.23 -29.86 -16.15
N PRO A 304 -16.11 -30.26 -16.80
CA PRO A 304 -16.06 -31.47 -17.61
C PRO A 304 -16.33 -32.75 -16.82
N ILE A 305 -15.90 -32.81 -15.53
CA ILE A 305 -16.09 -33.98 -14.66
C ILE A 305 -17.53 -34.11 -14.23
N PHE A 306 -18.25 -33.01 -14.03
CA PHE A 306 -19.58 -32.98 -13.43
C PHE A 306 -20.72 -32.67 -14.39
N LYS A 307 -20.46 -32.65 -15.71
CA LYS A 307 -21.46 -32.33 -16.73
C LYS A 307 -22.70 -33.21 -16.63
N ASP A 308 -22.49 -34.48 -16.42
CA ASP A 308 -23.57 -35.52 -16.34
C ASP A 308 -23.82 -36.00 -14.89
N SER A 309 -23.46 -35.17 -13.90
CA SER A 309 -23.59 -35.51 -12.48
C SER A 309 -25.06 -35.58 -12.02
N ASP A 310 -25.37 -36.57 -11.19
CA ASP A 310 -26.66 -36.68 -10.49
C ASP A 310 -26.87 -35.60 -9.43
N PHE A 311 -25.80 -34.90 -9.03
CA PHE A 311 -25.89 -33.77 -8.13
C PHE A 311 -26.40 -32.54 -8.88
N LYS A 312 -27.71 -32.29 -8.79
CA LYS A 312 -28.42 -31.27 -9.58
C LYS A 312 -27.88 -29.84 -9.44
N VAL A 313 -27.19 -29.52 -8.35
CA VAL A 313 -26.54 -28.23 -8.18
C VAL A 313 -25.42 -28.04 -9.22
N PHE A 314 -24.65 -29.10 -9.50
CA PHE A 314 -23.55 -29.05 -10.46
C PHE A 314 -24.04 -29.11 -11.91
N SER A 315 -24.81 -30.17 -12.24
CA SER A 315 -25.34 -30.32 -13.59
C SER A 315 -26.26 -29.16 -14.00
N GLY A 316 -27.06 -28.64 -13.06
CA GLY A 316 -27.89 -27.45 -13.30
C GLY A 316 -27.10 -26.19 -13.57
N ALA A 317 -26.07 -25.89 -12.77
CA ALA A 317 -25.21 -24.72 -13.00
C ALA A 317 -24.52 -24.78 -14.38
N ILE A 318 -24.03 -25.98 -14.78
CA ILE A 318 -23.39 -26.17 -16.09
C ILE A 318 -24.41 -26.01 -17.23
N ALA A 319 -25.61 -26.56 -17.07
CA ALA A 319 -26.68 -26.45 -18.07
C ALA A 319 -27.13 -25.00 -18.29
N ASP A 320 -27.05 -24.16 -17.24
CA ASP A 320 -27.34 -22.73 -17.29
C ASP A 320 -26.15 -21.89 -17.82
N GLY A 321 -25.10 -22.53 -18.36
CA GLY A 321 -23.91 -21.85 -18.88
C GLY A 321 -22.93 -21.38 -17.80
N GLY A 322 -23.08 -21.87 -16.56
CA GLY A 322 -22.14 -21.65 -15.48
C GLY A 322 -21.03 -22.70 -15.40
N PHE A 323 -20.30 -22.69 -14.31
CA PHE A 323 -19.12 -23.52 -14.06
C PHE A 323 -19.21 -24.24 -12.72
N VAL A 324 -18.49 -25.35 -12.60
CA VAL A 324 -18.15 -25.98 -11.33
C VAL A 324 -16.64 -25.87 -11.18
N LYS A 325 -16.19 -25.02 -10.26
CA LYS A 325 -14.78 -24.87 -9.95
C LYS A 325 -14.49 -25.27 -8.50
N GLY A 326 -13.25 -25.66 -8.21
CA GLY A 326 -12.88 -26.09 -6.86
C GLY A 326 -11.42 -25.91 -6.54
N ILE A 327 -11.09 -26.04 -5.24
CA ILE A 327 -9.74 -26.06 -4.69
C ILE A 327 -9.61 -27.24 -3.71
N ALA A 328 -8.39 -27.77 -3.57
CA ALA A 328 -8.06 -28.80 -2.59
C ALA A 328 -7.19 -28.20 -1.46
N VAL A 329 -7.58 -28.44 -0.23
CA VAL A 329 -6.86 -27.97 0.98
C VAL A 329 -6.15 -29.17 1.59
N LYS A 330 -4.82 -29.20 1.53
CA LYS A 330 -3.98 -30.24 2.15
C LYS A 330 -4.21 -30.30 3.67
N ASN A 331 -4.31 -31.52 4.21
CA ASN A 331 -4.66 -31.80 5.62
C ASN A 331 -6.03 -31.24 6.07
N GLY A 332 -6.81 -30.68 5.15
CA GLY A 332 -8.09 -30.03 5.43
C GLY A 332 -9.17 -30.99 5.95
N ALA A 333 -9.08 -32.27 5.63
CA ALA A 333 -10.05 -33.27 6.08
C ALA A 333 -10.12 -33.36 7.62
N LYS A 334 -8.96 -33.29 8.31
CA LYS A 334 -8.87 -33.30 9.79
C LYS A 334 -9.10 -31.92 10.40
N GLU A 335 -8.56 -30.86 9.77
CA GLU A 335 -8.59 -29.52 10.33
C GLU A 335 -9.95 -28.84 10.26
N TYR A 336 -10.77 -29.17 9.24
CA TYR A 336 -12.07 -28.53 9.00
C TYR A 336 -13.23 -29.47 9.37
N SER A 337 -13.81 -29.25 10.56
CA SER A 337 -15.09 -29.85 10.91
C SER A 337 -16.21 -29.26 10.05
N ARG A 338 -17.36 -29.96 9.96
CA ARG A 338 -18.54 -29.48 9.24
C ARG A 338 -18.92 -28.04 9.63
N LYS A 339 -18.90 -27.72 10.93
CA LYS A 339 -19.19 -26.37 11.43
C LYS A 339 -18.22 -25.30 10.91
N LYS A 340 -16.92 -25.63 10.75
CA LYS A 340 -15.94 -24.73 10.15
C LYS A 340 -16.23 -24.53 8.65
N ILE A 341 -16.59 -25.59 7.93
CA ILE A 341 -16.92 -25.51 6.50
C ILE A 341 -18.22 -24.71 6.29
N ASP A 342 -19.22 -24.90 7.16
CA ASP A 342 -20.48 -24.13 7.10
C ASP A 342 -20.20 -22.60 7.27
N LYS A 343 -19.25 -22.22 8.13
CA LYS A 343 -18.80 -20.81 8.23
C LYS A 343 -18.14 -20.31 6.94
N LYS A 344 -17.41 -21.16 6.22
CA LYS A 344 -16.83 -20.78 4.92
C LYS A 344 -17.91 -20.64 3.85
N ALA A 345 -18.97 -21.47 3.92
CA ALA A 345 -20.15 -21.31 3.06
C ALA A 345 -20.87 -19.98 3.32
N ASP A 346 -21.01 -19.57 4.58
CA ASP A 346 -21.59 -18.25 4.91
C ASP A 346 -20.66 -17.10 4.48
N PHE A 347 -19.35 -17.27 4.59
CA PHE A 347 -18.36 -16.27 4.18
C PHE A 347 -18.46 -15.94 2.69
N ILE A 348 -18.62 -16.93 1.81
CA ILE A 348 -18.65 -16.70 0.37
C ILE A 348 -19.97 -16.15 -0.16
N LYS A 349 -21.04 -16.12 0.64
CA LYS A 349 -22.32 -15.48 0.24
C LYS A 349 -22.16 -14.01 -0.09
N ARG A 350 -21.19 -13.32 0.54
CA ARG A 350 -20.85 -11.91 0.24
C ARG A 350 -20.28 -11.71 -1.16
N PHE A 351 -19.85 -12.79 -1.81
CA PHE A 351 -19.37 -12.82 -3.20
C PHE A 351 -20.42 -13.44 -4.13
N HIS A 352 -21.68 -13.44 -3.71
CA HIS A 352 -22.86 -13.91 -4.45
C HIS A 352 -22.92 -15.43 -4.69
N ALA A 353 -22.04 -16.23 -4.10
CA ALA A 353 -22.14 -17.69 -4.19
C ALA A 353 -23.39 -18.21 -3.46
N LYS A 354 -24.13 -19.09 -4.10
CA LYS A 354 -25.36 -19.71 -3.55
C LYS A 354 -25.06 -20.71 -2.44
N GLY A 355 -23.86 -21.31 -2.42
CA GLY A 355 -23.43 -22.28 -1.43
C GLY A 355 -22.03 -22.81 -1.70
N LEU A 356 -21.53 -23.62 -0.75
CA LEU A 356 -20.25 -24.31 -0.82
C LEU A 356 -20.49 -25.80 -0.72
N ALA A 357 -20.19 -26.54 -1.78
CA ALA A 357 -20.18 -27.98 -1.77
C ALA A 357 -18.81 -28.51 -1.37
N TRP A 358 -18.71 -29.69 -0.79
CA TRP A 358 -17.43 -30.22 -0.35
C TRP A 358 -17.42 -31.75 -0.21
N VAL A 359 -16.21 -32.31 -0.33
CA VAL A 359 -15.87 -33.68 0.04
C VAL A 359 -14.55 -33.71 0.79
N LYS A 360 -14.35 -34.71 1.62
CA LYS A 360 -13.07 -35.07 2.23
C LYS A 360 -12.55 -36.34 1.59
N PHE A 361 -11.26 -36.42 1.39
CA PHE A 361 -10.59 -37.63 0.92
C PHE A 361 -9.63 -38.11 2.01
N GLU A 362 -9.96 -39.25 2.65
CA GLU A 362 -9.19 -39.86 3.74
C GLU A 362 -9.15 -41.37 3.54
N ASP A 363 -8.01 -41.99 3.82
CA ASP A 363 -7.83 -43.45 3.75
C ASP A 363 -8.28 -44.10 2.42
N GLY A 364 -8.15 -43.37 1.32
CA GLY A 364 -8.54 -43.81 -0.01
C GLY A 364 -10.03 -43.61 -0.36
N GLU A 365 -10.84 -43.09 0.57
CA GLU A 365 -12.29 -42.96 0.42
C GLU A 365 -12.74 -41.48 0.46
N PHE A 366 -13.78 -41.18 -0.33
CA PHE A 366 -14.46 -39.89 -0.29
C PHE A 366 -15.63 -39.90 0.71
N SER A 367 -15.71 -38.86 1.53
CA SER A 367 -16.81 -38.65 2.48
C SER A 367 -17.37 -37.23 2.37
N GLY A 368 -18.56 -37.00 2.90
CA GLY A 368 -19.21 -35.68 2.89
C GLY A 368 -20.46 -35.60 2.02
N PRO A 369 -21.13 -34.44 1.96
CA PRO A 369 -22.45 -34.31 1.34
C PRO A 369 -22.51 -34.66 -0.16
N VAL A 370 -21.42 -34.37 -0.89
CA VAL A 370 -21.34 -34.63 -2.34
C VAL A 370 -20.85 -36.04 -2.64
N ALA A 371 -20.17 -36.71 -1.71
CA ALA A 371 -19.54 -38.03 -1.94
C ALA A 371 -20.49 -39.08 -2.49
N ARG A 372 -21.76 -39.10 -2.03
CA ARG A 372 -22.80 -40.05 -2.47
C ARG A 372 -23.22 -39.87 -3.95
N PHE A 373 -22.88 -38.77 -4.57
CA PHE A 373 -23.19 -38.47 -5.98
C PHE A 373 -21.99 -38.67 -6.90
N LEU A 374 -20.82 -39.04 -6.34
CA LEU A 374 -19.62 -39.30 -7.13
C LEU A 374 -19.65 -40.70 -7.68
N THR A 375 -19.60 -40.83 -9.00
CA THR A 375 -19.30 -42.10 -9.67
C THR A 375 -17.84 -42.47 -9.44
N ASP A 376 -17.46 -43.72 -9.69
CA ASP A 376 -16.06 -44.13 -9.57
C ASP A 376 -15.15 -43.36 -10.57
N GLU A 377 -15.68 -43.03 -11.76
CA GLU A 377 -15.00 -42.18 -12.75
C GLU A 377 -14.77 -40.76 -12.21
N ASN A 378 -15.78 -40.14 -11.54
CA ASN A 378 -15.64 -38.85 -10.90
C ASN A 378 -14.57 -38.86 -9.78
N LYS A 379 -14.54 -39.93 -8.97
CA LYS A 379 -13.56 -40.08 -7.88
C LYS A 379 -12.15 -40.17 -8.43
N GLU A 380 -11.93 -40.99 -9.46
CA GLU A 380 -10.59 -41.10 -10.09
C GLU A 380 -10.18 -39.80 -10.81
N ALA A 381 -11.11 -39.11 -11.47
CA ALA A 381 -10.87 -37.83 -12.07
C ALA A 381 -10.46 -36.77 -11.05
N LEU A 382 -11.17 -36.68 -9.91
CA LEU A 382 -10.83 -35.76 -8.82
C LEU A 382 -9.48 -36.05 -8.19
N LYS A 383 -9.14 -37.35 -7.96
CA LYS A 383 -7.82 -37.75 -7.45
C LYS A 383 -6.72 -37.27 -8.35
N LYS A 384 -6.88 -37.48 -9.66
CA LYS A 384 -5.90 -37.07 -10.66
C LYS A 384 -5.80 -35.55 -10.79
N GLU A 385 -6.94 -34.84 -10.82
CA GLU A 385 -7.00 -33.39 -11.03
C GLU A 385 -6.32 -32.62 -9.90
N PHE A 386 -6.50 -33.07 -8.66
CA PHE A 386 -5.93 -32.41 -7.48
C PHE A 386 -4.70 -33.12 -6.89
N ASP A 387 -4.23 -34.20 -7.51
CA ASP A 387 -3.15 -35.03 -7.00
C ASP A 387 -3.37 -35.40 -5.51
N LEU A 388 -4.56 -36.00 -5.23
CA LEU A 388 -4.97 -36.32 -3.86
C LEU A 388 -4.19 -37.52 -3.32
N GLU A 389 -3.54 -37.30 -2.18
CA GLU A 389 -2.73 -38.33 -1.49
C GLU A 389 -3.43 -38.93 -0.27
N GLY A 390 -4.42 -38.23 0.29
CA GLY A 390 -5.20 -38.57 1.49
C GLY A 390 -5.04 -37.53 2.59
N GLY A 391 -6.17 -37.06 3.12
CA GLY A 391 -6.25 -36.01 4.12
C GLY A 391 -6.73 -34.65 3.58
N GLU A 392 -7.11 -34.58 2.31
CA GLU A 392 -7.54 -33.33 1.70
C GLU A 392 -9.03 -33.05 1.92
N LEU A 393 -9.33 -31.76 2.03
CA LEU A 393 -10.68 -31.21 1.87
C LEU A 393 -10.77 -30.59 0.48
N VAL A 394 -11.69 -31.07 -0.36
CA VAL A 394 -12.00 -30.44 -1.65
C VAL A 394 -13.30 -29.67 -1.52
N VAL A 395 -13.26 -28.38 -1.87
CA VAL A 395 -14.44 -27.51 -1.86
C VAL A 395 -14.77 -27.05 -3.27
N PHE A 396 -16.09 -26.89 -3.54
CA PHE A 396 -16.61 -26.59 -4.88
C PHE A 396 -17.56 -25.39 -4.81
N VAL A 397 -17.47 -24.52 -5.81
CA VAL A 397 -18.48 -23.49 -6.10
C VAL A 397 -19.06 -23.75 -7.48
N ALA A 398 -20.38 -23.74 -7.58
CA ALA A 398 -21.12 -23.96 -8.82
C ALA A 398 -22.01 -22.74 -9.09
N ASP A 399 -21.58 -21.89 -10.03
CA ASP A 399 -22.26 -20.62 -10.38
C ASP A 399 -21.68 -20.04 -11.68
N LYS A 400 -22.00 -18.78 -11.99
CA LYS A 400 -21.36 -18.01 -13.07
C LYS A 400 -19.84 -17.94 -12.85
N TRP A 401 -19.08 -17.83 -13.96
CA TRP A 401 -17.62 -17.82 -13.94
C TRP A 401 -17.03 -16.84 -12.93
N LYS A 402 -17.49 -15.57 -12.95
CA LYS A 402 -17.01 -14.51 -12.04
C LYS A 402 -17.28 -14.85 -10.57
N VAL A 403 -18.48 -15.37 -10.25
CA VAL A 403 -18.85 -15.78 -8.88
C VAL A 403 -17.97 -16.92 -8.38
N CYS A 404 -17.67 -17.91 -9.24
CA CYS A 404 -16.75 -18.99 -8.90
C CYS A 404 -15.34 -18.44 -8.63
N CYS A 405 -14.82 -17.57 -9.48
CA CYS A 405 -13.50 -16.96 -9.34
C CYS A 405 -13.39 -16.17 -8.03
N ASP A 406 -14.27 -15.20 -7.81
CA ASP A 406 -14.25 -14.34 -6.62
C ASP A 406 -14.39 -15.13 -5.32
N SER A 407 -15.31 -16.11 -5.29
CA SER A 407 -15.54 -16.93 -4.10
C SER A 407 -14.34 -17.81 -3.76
N LEU A 408 -13.74 -18.44 -4.77
CA LEU A 408 -12.62 -19.36 -4.58
C LEU A 408 -11.29 -18.62 -4.33
N ASP A 409 -11.06 -17.42 -4.89
CA ASP A 409 -9.91 -16.58 -4.52
C ASP A 409 -9.93 -16.28 -3.01
N HIS A 410 -11.06 -15.79 -2.52
CA HIS A 410 -11.19 -15.46 -1.10
C HIS A 410 -11.08 -16.67 -0.19
N LEU A 411 -11.64 -17.81 -0.57
CA LEU A 411 -11.46 -19.07 0.17
C LEU A 411 -10.01 -19.53 0.14
N ARG A 412 -9.34 -19.44 -1.00
CA ARG A 412 -7.94 -19.79 -1.17
C ARG A 412 -7.05 -19.01 -0.22
N ARG A 413 -7.25 -17.70 -0.12
CA ARG A 413 -6.51 -16.81 0.80
C ARG A 413 -6.82 -17.11 2.27
N GLU A 414 -8.09 -17.34 2.60
CA GLU A 414 -8.51 -17.71 3.96
C GLU A 414 -7.89 -19.05 4.40
N PHE A 415 -7.99 -20.08 3.57
CA PHE A 415 -7.38 -21.37 3.88
C PHE A 415 -5.87 -21.30 3.99
N ALA A 416 -5.20 -20.56 3.09
CA ALA A 416 -3.76 -20.40 3.13
C ALA A 416 -3.28 -19.70 4.41
N LYS A 417 -4.02 -18.69 4.88
CA LYS A 417 -3.75 -18.00 6.14
C LYS A 417 -3.95 -18.91 7.35
N GLU A 418 -5.08 -19.65 7.39
CA GLU A 418 -5.41 -20.53 8.52
C GLU A 418 -4.45 -21.74 8.63
N THR A 419 -4.05 -22.31 7.51
CA THR A 419 -3.13 -23.45 7.45
C THR A 419 -1.65 -23.04 7.54
N GLY A 420 -1.34 -21.73 7.49
CA GLY A 420 0.01 -21.23 7.64
C GLY A 420 0.95 -21.57 6.48
N ILE A 421 0.43 -21.92 5.29
CA ILE A 421 1.25 -22.30 4.13
C ILE A 421 1.89 -21.12 3.40
N ILE A 422 1.51 -19.88 3.75
CA ILE A 422 2.10 -18.67 3.14
C ILE A 422 3.52 -18.49 3.69
N PRO A 423 4.56 -18.58 2.83
CA PRO A 423 5.93 -18.42 3.29
C PRO A 423 6.20 -16.98 3.73
N LYS A 424 6.89 -16.83 4.88
CA LYS A 424 7.29 -15.52 5.40
C LYS A 424 8.61 -15.07 4.79
N GLY A 425 8.78 -13.75 4.62
CA GLY A 425 10.02 -13.16 4.11
C GLY A 425 10.29 -13.44 2.63
N VAL A 426 9.30 -13.93 1.89
CA VAL A 426 9.37 -14.18 0.45
C VAL A 426 8.67 -13.05 -0.29
N TYR A 427 9.36 -12.46 -1.26
CA TYR A 427 8.84 -11.44 -2.16
C TYR A 427 8.77 -12.04 -3.57
N ASP A 428 7.58 -12.49 -3.96
CA ASP A 428 7.33 -13.17 -5.23
C ASP A 428 6.57 -12.23 -6.18
N PHE A 429 7.24 -11.86 -7.27
CA PHE A 429 6.69 -10.96 -8.28
C PHE A 429 6.16 -11.74 -9.47
N VAL A 430 5.08 -11.23 -10.06
CA VAL A 430 4.50 -11.76 -11.29
C VAL A 430 3.91 -10.64 -12.15
N TRP A 431 4.15 -10.68 -13.45
CA TRP A 431 3.45 -9.86 -14.41
C TRP A 431 2.11 -10.49 -14.78
N VAL A 432 1.04 -9.71 -14.72
CA VAL A 432 -0.26 -10.06 -15.29
C VAL A 432 -0.41 -9.28 -16.59
N VAL A 433 -0.56 -10.01 -17.69
CA VAL A 433 -0.56 -9.45 -19.06
C VAL A 433 -1.80 -9.91 -19.82
N ASP A 434 -2.00 -9.41 -21.02
CA ASP A 434 -3.08 -9.83 -21.92
C ASP A 434 -4.48 -9.60 -21.32
N TRP A 435 -4.71 -8.37 -20.92
CA TRP A 435 -5.94 -7.92 -20.28
C TRP A 435 -7.09 -7.71 -21.25
N PRO A 436 -8.35 -7.86 -20.82
CA PRO A 436 -9.48 -7.32 -21.57
C PRO A 436 -9.36 -5.78 -21.62
N LEU A 437 -9.77 -5.18 -22.76
CA LEU A 437 -9.75 -3.71 -22.91
C LEU A 437 -10.89 -3.04 -22.13
N PHE A 438 -12.02 -3.74 -22.01
CA PHE A 438 -13.23 -3.27 -21.33
C PHE A 438 -13.71 -4.28 -20.29
N GLU A 439 -14.32 -3.76 -19.25
CA GLU A 439 -15.09 -4.54 -18.27
C GLU A 439 -16.52 -3.99 -18.18
N TYR A 440 -17.46 -4.85 -17.81
CA TYR A 440 -18.84 -4.44 -17.64
C TYR A 440 -19.08 -4.01 -16.19
N ASP A 441 -19.43 -2.74 -16.00
CA ASP A 441 -19.81 -2.20 -14.69
C ASP A 441 -21.32 -2.39 -14.48
N GLU A 442 -21.70 -3.31 -13.59
CA GLU A 442 -23.11 -3.60 -13.29
C GLU A 442 -23.82 -2.41 -12.64
N GLY A 443 -23.10 -1.60 -11.85
CA GLY A 443 -23.64 -0.40 -11.18
C GLY A 443 -23.98 0.72 -12.15
N LEU A 444 -23.13 0.90 -13.17
CA LEU A 444 -23.35 1.87 -14.24
C LEU A 444 -24.17 1.30 -15.44
N GLY A 445 -24.35 -0.03 -15.50
CA GLY A 445 -25.04 -0.71 -16.58
C GLY A 445 -24.38 -0.56 -17.96
N ARG A 446 -23.06 -0.39 -18.00
CA ARG A 446 -22.31 -0.15 -19.25
C ARG A 446 -20.88 -0.68 -19.20
N TRP A 447 -20.26 -0.79 -20.36
CA TRP A 447 -18.85 -1.08 -20.49
C TRP A 447 -17.99 0.14 -20.11
N VAL A 448 -16.94 -0.09 -19.33
CA VAL A 448 -15.92 0.87 -18.92
C VAL A 448 -14.55 0.37 -19.34
N ALA A 449 -13.56 1.25 -19.42
CA ALA A 449 -12.19 0.82 -19.68
C ALA A 449 -11.65 0.04 -18.47
N ALA A 450 -11.04 -1.12 -18.71
CA ALA A 450 -10.45 -1.93 -17.63
C ALA A 450 -9.28 -1.22 -16.93
N HIS A 451 -8.49 -0.44 -17.68
CA HIS A 451 -7.44 0.42 -17.14
C HIS A 451 -7.83 1.90 -17.26
N HIS A 452 -7.59 2.51 -18.43
CA HIS A 452 -7.94 3.91 -18.70
C HIS A 452 -8.21 4.12 -20.19
N PRO A 453 -8.89 5.22 -20.59
CA PRO A 453 -9.32 5.45 -21.98
C PRO A 453 -8.18 5.65 -23.00
N PHE A 454 -6.95 5.73 -22.56
CA PHE A 454 -5.76 5.97 -23.40
C PHE A 454 -4.95 4.70 -23.66
N THR A 455 -5.42 3.55 -23.16
CA THR A 455 -4.78 2.25 -23.37
C THR A 455 -4.95 1.78 -24.80
N MET A 456 -3.84 1.39 -25.42
CA MET A 456 -3.84 0.85 -26.80
C MET A 456 -4.44 -0.55 -26.80
N PRO A 457 -5.44 -0.84 -27.65
CA PRO A 457 -5.83 -2.22 -27.93
C PRO A 457 -4.73 -2.95 -28.70
N ASP A 458 -4.75 -4.27 -28.66
CA ASP A 458 -3.95 -5.09 -29.57
C ASP A 458 -4.41 -4.92 -31.04
N ASP A 459 -3.68 -5.52 -31.97
CA ASP A 459 -3.97 -5.34 -33.41
C ASP A 459 -5.37 -5.83 -33.82
N GLU A 460 -5.88 -6.88 -33.17
CA GLU A 460 -7.23 -7.37 -33.40
C GLU A 460 -8.26 -6.49 -32.69
N GLY A 461 -7.95 -6.06 -31.49
CA GLY A 461 -8.77 -5.13 -30.68
C GLY A 461 -9.02 -3.81 -31.39
N VAL A 462 -8.02 -3.27 -32.13
CA VAL A 462 -8.21 -2.06 -32.95
C VAL A 462 -9.35 -2.23 -33.96
N LYS A 463 -9.47 -3.40 -34.60
CA LYS A 463 -10.55 -3.70 -35.54
C LYS A 463 -11.89 -3.88 -34.82
N LEU A 464 -11.85 -4.49 -33.65
CA LEU A 464 -13.05 -4.75 -32.84
C LEU A 464 -13.66 -3.52 -32.19
N LEU A 465 -12.91 -2.41 -32.02
CA LEU A 465 -13.42 -1.18 -31.38
C LEU A 465 -14.72 -0.65 -32.01
N THR A 466 -14.91 -0.86 -33.32
CA THR A 466 -16.08 -0.37 -34.07
C THR A 466 -17.19 -1.41 -34.27
N THR A 467 -16.94 -2.66 -33.90
CA THR A 467 -17.87 -3.79 -34.15
C THR A 467 -18.25 -4.50 -32.83
N GLU A 468 -17.29 -5.05 -32.12
CA GLU A 468 -17.47 -5.82 -30.91
C GLU A 468 -16.44 -5.40 -29.84
N PRO A 469 -16.47 -4.14 -29.36
CA PRO A 469 -15.43 -3.58 -28.48
C PRO A 469 -15.20 -4.40 -27.20
N HIS A 470 -16.23 -5.03 -26.68
CA HIS A 470 -16.16 -5.86 -25.47
C HIS A 470 -15.31 -7.15 -25.62
N LYS A 471 -14.92 -7.51 -26.83
CA LYS A 471 -14.02 -8.63 -27.13
C LYS A 471 -12.56 -8.19 -27.34
N ALA A 472 -12.29 -6.89 -27.33
CA ALA A 472 -10.96 -6.35 -27.57
C ALA A 472 -10.05 -6.60 -26.36
N HIS A 473 -8.78 -6.93 -26.62
CA HIS A 473 -7.73 -7.02 -25.62
C HIS A 473 -6.88 -5.75 -25.59
N ALA A 474 -6.34 -5.48 -24.41
CA ALA A 474 -5.50 -4.34 -24.13
C ALA A 474 -4.02 -4.71 -24.14
N ARG A 475 -3.18 -3.82 -24.64
CA ARG A 475 -1.73 -3.87 -24.46
C ARG A 475 -1.34 -3.29 -23.10
N SER A 476 -1.85 -3.90 -22.04
CA SER A 476 -1.62 -3.49 -20.64
C SER A 476 -0.98 -4.61 -19.81
N TYR A 477 -0.36 -4.22 -18.73
CA TYR A 477 0.41 -5.10 -17.87
C TYR A 477 0.43 -4.55 -16.44
N ASP A 478 0.23 -5.43 -15.46
CA ASP A 478 0.35 -5.11 -14.04
C ASP A 478 1.45 -5.93 -13.40
N ILE A 479 2.19 -5.30 -12.51
CA ILE A 479 3.16 -5.98 -11.64
C ILE A 479 2.53 -6.24 -10.28
N VAL A 480 2.48 -7.50 -9.90
CA VAL A 480 1.91 -8.01 -8.66
C VAL A 480 3.02 -8.56 -7.77
N MET A 481 2.96 -8.29 -6.48
CA MET A 481 3.83 -8.88 -5.48
C MET A 481 3.00 -9.49 -4.35
N ASN A 482 3.16 -10.78 -4.11
CA ASN A 482 2.55 -11.47 -2.96
C ASN A 482 1.01 -11.36 -2.90
N GLY A 483 0.34 -11.26 -4.04
CA GLY A 483 -1.12 -11.15 -4.09
C GLY A 483 -1.67 -9.72 -4.03
N ASP A 484 -0.79 -8.71 -4.12
CA ASP A 484 -1.15 -7.30 -4.19
C ASP A 484 -0.57 -6.66 -5.45
N GLU A 485 -1.38 -5.87 -6.12
CA GLU A 485 -0.96 -5.03 -7.26
C GLU A 485 -0.02 -3.93 -6.77
N MET A 486 1.22 -3.95 -7.26
CA MET A 486 2.21 -2.92 -6.99
C MET A 486 2.07 -1.73 -7.93
N GLY A 487 1.71 -2.00 -9.16
CA GLY A 487 1.55 -0.99 -10.18
C GLY A 487 1.09 -1.58 -11.49
N GLY A 488 0.69 -0.70 -12.39
CA GLY A 488 0.20 -1.07 -13.71
C GLY A 488 0.58 -0.05 -14.77
N GLY A 489 0.49 -0.50 -16.02
CA GLY A 489 0.80 0.30 -17.17
C GLY A 489 0.26 -0.25 -18.48
N SER A 490 0.50 0.47 -19.56
CA SER A 490 0.08 0.06 -20.89
C SER A 490 0.89 0.74 -21.99
N ILE A 491 0.78 0.20 -23.19
CA ILE A 491 1.04 0.98 -24.41
C ILE A 491 -0.08 2.00 -24.55
N ARG A 492 0.26 3.21 -25.00
CA ARG A 492 -0.72 4.30 -25.13
C ARG A 492 -1.19 4.47 -26.58
N ILE A 493 -2.43 4.90 -26.73
CA ILE A 493 -2.94 5.31 -28.04
C ILE A 493 -2.19 6.57 -28.47
N HIS A 494 -1.53 6.52 -29.62
CA HIS A 494 -0.80 7.64 -30.23
C HIS A 494 -1.39 8.11 -31.55
N LYS A 495 -2.49 7.47 -32.01
CA LYS A 495 -3.21 7.84 -33.23
C LYS A 495 -4.61 8.36 -32.92
N ARG A 496 -4.91 9.57 -33.37
CA ARG A 496 -6.21 10.20 -33.13
C ARG A 496 -7.40 9.33 -33.53
N SER A 497 -7.34 8.67 -34.69
CA SER A 497 -8.44 7.84 -35.20
C SER A 497 -8.78 6.67 -34.25
N ILE A 498 -7.75 6.06 -33.63
CA ILE A 498 -7.95 4.99 -32.63
C ILE A 498 -8.54 5.57 -31.36
N GLN A 499 -8.06 6.74 -30.91
CA GLN A 499 -8.56 7.41 -29.70
C GLN A 499 -10.03 7.81 -29.84
N GLU A 500 -10.43 8.30 -30.99
CA GLU A 500 -11.83 8.62 -31.29
C GLU A 500 -12.72 7.38 -31.23
N ASN A 501 -12.26 6.25 -31.78
CA ASN A 501 -13.00 4.99 -31.71
C ASN A 501 -13.09 4.45 -30.30
N MET A 502 -12.01 4.58 -29.50
CA MET A 502 -12.01 4.21 -28.08
C MET A 502 -13.03 5.04 -27.29
N PHE A 503 -13.08 6.36 -27.48
CA PHE A 503 -14.09 7.21 -26.84
C PHE A 503 -15.51 6.85 -27.25
N LYS A 504 -15.76 6.53 -28.53
CA LYS A 504 -17.07 6.06 -29.02
C LYS A 504 -17.47 4.75 -28.33
N ALA A 505 -16.56 3.78 -28.22
CA ALA A 505 -16.81 2.51 -27.55
C ALA A 505 -17.17 2.68 -26.07
N LEU A 506 -16.59 3.71 -25.41
CA LEU A 506 -16.91 4.10 -24.03
C LEU A 506 -18.19 4.95 -23.89
N GLY A 507 -18.88 5.25 -25.00
CA GLY A 507 -20.12 6.04 -25.01
C GLY A 507 -19.92 7.54 -24.89
N PHE A 508 -18.72 8.07 -25.17
CA PHE A 508 -18.51 9.52 -25.24
C PHE A 508 -19.14 10.11 -26.49
N THR A 509 -19.81 11.25 -26.33
CA THR A 509 -20.12 12.11 -27.47
C THR A 509 -18.87 12.87 -27.89
N LYS A 510 -18.78 13.27 -29.16
CA LYS A 510 -17.67 14.09 -29.66
C LYS A 510 -17.45 15.34 -28.82
N LYS A 511 -18.55 16.06 -28.49
CA LYS A 511 -18.51 17.27 -27.65
C LYS A 511 -17.85 16.97 -26.31
N ARG A 512 -18.33 15.94 -25.59
CA ARG A 512 -17.80 15.57 -24.27
C ARG A 512 -16.33 15.16 -24.33
N ALA A 513 -15.92 14.38 -25.35
CA ALA A 513 -14.52 13.99 -25.52
C ALA A 513 -13.60 15.21 -25.70
N TYR A 514 -14.03 16.21 -26.50
CA TYR A 514 -13.27 17.43 -26.70
C TYR A 514 -13.28 18.38 -25.51
N GLU A 515 -14.37 18.50 -24.78
CA GLU A 515 -14.43 19.29 -23.56
C GLU A 515 -13.44 18.76 -22.50
N GLN A 516 -13.26 17.45 -22.41
CA GLN A 516 -12.40 16.83 -21.43
C GLN A 516 -10.94 16.65 -21.91
N PHE A 517 -10.75 16.20 -23.14
CA PHE A 517 -9.47 15.74 -23.69
C PHE A 517 -9.04 16.42 -24.98
N GLY A 518 -9.67 17.56 -25.34
CA GLY A 518 -9.41 18.26 -26.60
C GLY A 518 -7.93 18.54 -26.82
N TYR A 519 -7.23 19.00 -25.80
CA TYR A 519 -5.80 19.30 -25.87
C TYR A 519 -4.93 18.05 -26.18
N LEU A 520 -5.30 16.87 -25.67
CA LEU A 520 -4.63 15.62 -26.02
C LEU A 520 -4.93 15.22 -27.46
N MET A 521 -6.22 15.34 -27.87
CA MET A 521 -6.64 15.04 -29.24
C MET A 521 -5.90 15.91 -30.27
N ASP A 522 -5.71 17.20 -29.95
CA ASP A 522 -4.97 18.12 -30.83
C ASP A 522 -3.47 17.78 -30.82
N ALA A 523 -2.91 17.38 -29.69
CA ALA A 523 -1.51 16.95 -29.60
C ALA A 523 -1.24 15.70 -30.47
N LEU A 524 -2.17 14.73 -30.50
CA LEU A 524 -2.06 13.53 -31.34
C LEU A 524 -1.89 13.83 -32.81
N ASP A 525 -2.42 14.96 -33.29
CA ASP A 525 -2.29 15.41 -34.69
C ASP A 525 -0.94 16.08 -35.00
N MET A 526 -0.13 16.38 -33.95
CA MET A 526 1.14 17.10 -34.12
C MET A 526 2.36 16.17 -34.16
N GLY A 527 2.19 14.93 -34.61
CA GLY A 527 3.31 13.98 -34.73
C GLY A 527 3.67 13.30 -33.41
N PHE A 528 2.69 12.79 -32.71
CA PHE A 528 2.84 12.14 -31.43
C PHE A 528 3.54 10.77 -31.57
N PRO A 529 4.60 10.45 -30.78
CA PRO A 529 5.30 9.19 -30.89
C PRO A 529 4.50 8.03 -30.28
N PRO A 530 4.71 6.78 -30.74
CA PRO A 530 4.34 5.61 -29.95
C PRO A 530 5.00 5.70 -28.57
N HIS A 531 4.27 5.45 -27.51
CA HIS A 531 4.80 5.56 -26.13
C HIS A 531 4.09 4.61 -25.18
N ALA A 532 4.74 4.36 -24.06
CA ALA A 532 4.30 3.44 -23.04
C ALA A 532 4.81 3.87 -21.66
N GLY A 533 4.14 3.43 -20.63
CA GLY A 533 4.58 3.73 -19.26
C GLY A 533 3.91 2.88 -18.21
N LEU A 534 4.33 3.12 -16.97
CA LEU A 534 3.86 2.40 -15.79
C LEU A 534 3.93 3.31 -14.57
N ALA A 535 3.08 3.03 -13.58
CA ALA A 535 3.15 3.66 -12.27
C ALA A 535 3.13 2.61 -11.17
N ILE A 536 4.02 2.73 -10.17
CA ILE A 536 4.06 1.90 -8.98
C ILE A 536 3.57 2.71 -7.78
N GLY A 537 2.62 2.17 -7.00
CA GLY A 537 2.17 2.76 -5.75
C GLY A 537 3.26 2.66 -4.67
N LEU A 538 4.02 3.74 -4.48
CA LEU A 538 5.16 3.77 -3.54
C LEU A 538 4.74 3.42 -2.11
N ASP A 539 3.60 3.93 -1.65
CA ASP A 539 3.13 3.73 -0.28
C ASP A 539 2.82 2.25 -0.01
N ARG A 540 2.12 1.58 -0.93
CA ARG A 540 1.84 0.15 -0.85
C ARG A 540 3.13 -0.68 -0.94
N PHE A 541 4.01 -0.35 -1.86
CA PHE A 541 5.29 -1.02 -2.00
C PHE A 541 6.15 -0.89 -0.74
N ALA A 542 6.23 0.31 -0.16
CA ALA A 542 6.93 0.55 1.10
C ALA A 542 6.30 -0.21 2.27
N MET A 543 4.96 -0.25 2.35
CA MET A 543 4.21 -1.00 3.37
C MET A 543 4.58 -2.49 3.33
N MET A 544 4.58 -3.09 2.15
CA MET A 544 4.90 -4.52 2.00
C MET A 544 6.38 -4.80 2.29
N LEU A 545 7.31 -3.94 1.86
CA LEU A 545 8.73 -4.09 2.18
C LEU A 545 9.03 -3.84 3.67
N ALA A 546 8.19 -3.07 4.37
CA ALA A 546 8.29 -2.85 5.82
C ALA A 546 7.60 -3.96 6.63
N ASP A 547 7.03 -4.98 5.98
CA ASP A 547 6.25 -6.05 6.59
C ASP A 547 5.11 -5.49 7.48
N LYS A 548 4.40 -4.45 6.97
CA LYS A 548 3.26 -3.79 7.63
C LYS A 548 1.96 -4.12 6.91
N ASP A 549 0.88 -4.20 7.70
CA ASP A 549 -0.47 -4.47 7.19
C ASP A 549 -1.27 -3.19 6.89
N ASN A 550 -0.67 -2.02 7.16
CA ASN A 550 -1.35 -0.75 7.06
C ASN A 550 -0.44 0.32 6.44
N ILE A 551 -0.93 0.96 5.38
CA ILE A 551 -0.21 2.03 4.65
C ILE A 551 0.07 3.26 5.53
N ARG A 552 -0.69 3.46 6.62
CA ARG A 552 -0.47 4.53 7.61
C ARG A 552 0.85 4.39 8.37
N ASP A 553 1.38 3.18 8.46
CA ASP A 553 2.66 2.94 9.13
C ASP A 553 3.88 3.40 8.32
N VAL A 554 3.73 3.54 7.00
CA VAL A 554 4.77 4.05 6.09
C VAL A 554 4.56 5.50 5.64
N SER A 555 3.55 6.17 6.19
CA SER A 555 3.25 7.59 5.97
C SER A 555 3.51 8.40 7.23
N ALA A 556 4.21 9.54 7.11
CA ALA A 556 4.57 10.34 8.29
C ALA A 556 3.32 10.87 9.02
N PHE A 557 2.38 11.48 8.29
CA PHE A 557 1.15 12.08 8.83
C PHE A 557 -0.06 11.63 8.00
N PRO A 558 -0.51 10.36 8.18
CA PRO A 558 -1.63 9.81 7.39
C PRO A 558 -2.97 10.29 7.92
N LYS A 559 -4.02 10.16 7.08
CA LYS A 559 -5.41 10.21 7.52
C LYS A 559 -5.82 8.88 8.16
N ASN A 560 -6.74 8.92 9.12
CA ASN A 560 -7.36 7.72 9.69
C ASN A 560 -8.39 7.11 8.71
N ALA A 561 -9.08 6.05 9.12
CA ALA A 561 -10.07 5.36 8.29
C ALA A 561 -11.27 6.23 7.87
N SER A 562 -11.56 7.33 8.59
CA SER A 562 -12.62 8.29 8.25
C SER A 562 -12.11 9.53 7.49
N ALA A 563 -10.96 9.43 6.84
CA ALA A 563 -10.32 10.49 6.06
C ALA A 563 -9.99 11.76 6.85
N SER A 564 -9.89 11.68 8.18
CA SER A 564 -9.49 12.80 9.03
C SER A 564 -8.07 12.65 9.55
N GLU A 565 -7.42 13.78 9.83
CA GLU A 565 -6.11 13.85 10.45
C GLU A 565 -6.26 14.34 11.90
N PRO A 566 -6.06 13.45 12.91
CA PRO A 566 -6.40 13.75 14.30
C PRO A 566 -5.49 14.76 15.01
N MET A 567 -4.26 14.99 14.51
CA MET A 567 -3.30 15.90 15.14
C MET A 567 -3.59 17.35 14.82
N MET A 568 -3.87 17.68 13.55
CA MET A 568 -4.19 19.02 13.08
C MET A 568 -5.71 19.26 12.96
N HIS A 569 -6.51 18.22 13.22
CA HIS A 569 -7.96 18.24 13.10
C HIS A 569 -8.48 18.53 11.68
N ALA A 570 -7.75 18.08 10.65
CA ALA A 570 -8.17 18.24 9.26
C ALA A 570 -9.11 17.08 8.81
N PRO A 571 -10.18 17.34 8.00
CA PRO A 571 -10.62 18.65 7.56
C PRO A 571 -11.33 19.44 8.68
N ALA A 572 -11.29 20.77 8.58
CA ALA A 572 -11.91 21.69 9.52
C ALA A 572 -12.68 22.80 8.77
N PRO A 573 -13.70 23.41 9.40
CA PRO A 573 -14.32 24.63 8.89
C PRO A 573 -13.29 25.73 8.64
N VAL A 574 -13.60 26.62 7.72
CA VAL A 574 -12.81 27.80 7.40
C VAL A 574 -13.61 29.06 7.70
N ALA A 575 -12.96 30.20 7.88
CA ALA A 575 -13.64 31.47 8.18
C ALA A 575 -14.60 31.86 7.03
N ASP A 576 -15.75 32.42 7.37
CA ASP A 576 -16.80 32.89 6.42
C ASP A 576 -16.19 33.83 5.34
N GLN A 577 -15.26 34.68 5.73
CA GLN A 577 -14.58 35.57 4.78
C GLN A 577 -13.82 34.79 3.69
N GLN A 578 -13.21 33.64 4.03
CA GLN A 578 -12.51 32.81 3.04
C GLN A 578 -13.49 32.18 2.05
N LEU A 579 -14.67 31.78 2.52
CA LEU A 579 -15.74 31.28 1.65
C LEU A 579 -16.29 32.38 0.75
N ALA A 580 -16.55 33.57 1.33
CA ALA A 580 -17.01 34.74 0.59
C ALA A 580 -16.02 35.18 -0.50
N ASP A 581 -14.73 35.19 -0.22
CA ASP A 581 -13.66 35.53 -1.19
C ASP A 581 -13.63 34.55 -2.36
N LEU A 582 -14.09 33.32 -2.16
CA LEU A 582 -14.16 32.27 -3.18
C LEU A 582 -15.53 32.23 -3.90
N GLY A 583 -16.53 33.01 -3.42
CA GLY A 583 -17.89 32.94 -3.92
C GLY A 583 -18.56 31.60 -3.64
N ILE A 584 -18.27 30.98 -2.50
CA ILE A 584 -18.80 29.68 -2.08
C ILE A 584 -19.67 29.88 -0.83
N GLU A 585 -20.75 29.13 -0.74
CA GLU A 585 -21.64 29.07 0.40
C GLU A 585 -21.86 27.62 0.82
N VAL A 586 -21.91 27.36 2.14
CA VAL A 586 -22.29 26.05 2.67
C VAL A 586 -23.81 25.95 2.65
N GLU A 587 -24.34 24.93 1.99
CA GLU A 587 -25.79 24.67 1.96
C GLU A 587 -26.37 24.59 3.38
N GLU A 588 -27.57 25.14 3.56
CA GLU A 588 -28.28 25.25 4.86
C GLU A 588 -28.34 23.90 5.61
N LYS A 589 -28.55 22.81 4.88
CA LYS A 589 -28.60 21.43 5.46
C LYS A 589 -27.33 20.98 6.16
N TYR A 590 -26.17 21.62 5.90
CA TYR A 590 -24.88 21.28 6.50
C TYR A 590 -24.41 22.29 7.56
N GLN A 591 -25.08 23.43 7.73
CA GLN A 591 -24.66 24.48 8.66
C GLN A 591 -24.64 24.02 10.12
N ASP A 592 -25.59 23.17 10.54
CA ASP A 592 -25.59 22.61 11.90
C ASP A 592 -24.37 21.68 12.12
N SER A 593 -23.95 20.95 11.09
CA SER A 593 -22.75 20.10 11.17
C SER A 593 -21.46 20.92 11.25
N VAL A 594 -21.40 22.06 10.55
CA VAL A 594 -20.28 23.01 10.63
C VAL A 594 -20.17 23.56 12.05
N LYS A 595 -21.27 24.12 12.60
CA LYS A 595 -21.33 24.67 13.96
C LYS A 595 -20.90 23.62 15.02
N ALA A 596 -21.45 22.41 14.93
CA ALA A 596 -21.08 21.33 15.85
C ALA A 596 -19.58 20.98 15.78
N THR A 597 -18.98 21.09 14.59
CA THR A 597 -17.54 20.85 14.42
C THR A 597 -16.71 22.00 15.00
N GLU A 598 -17.11 23.25 14.77
CA GLU A 598 -16.48 24.45 15.36
C GLU A 598 -16.51 24.41 16.89
N GLU A 599 -17.69 24.20 17.49
CA GLU A 599 -17.85 24.08 18.94
C GLU A 599 -16.98 22.97 19.54
N ARG A 600 -16.88 21.83 18.85
CA ARG A 600 -16.00 20.73 19.26
C ARG A 600 -14.53 21.13 19.23
N LEU A 601 -14.08 21.81 18.16
CA LEU A 601 -12.68 22.26 18.01
C LEU A 601 -12.35 23.37 19.03
N GLU A 602 -13.25 24.31 19.26
CA GLU A 602 -13.11 25.34 20.28
C GLU A 602 -12.97 24.74 21.68
N LYS A 603 -13.85 23.77 22.00
CA LYS A 603 -13.79 23.07 23.29
C LYS A 603 -12.45 22.33 23.47
N MET A 604 -12.00 21.62 22.47
CA MET A 604 -10.69 20.92 22.51
C MET A 604 -9.54 21.91 22.69
N ALA A 605 -9.55 23.03 21.96
CA ALA A 605 -8.54 24.08 22.11
C ALA A 605 -8.56 24.71 23.51
N ALA A 606 -9.75 24.93 24.08
CA ALA A 606 -9.89 25.44 25.43
C ALA A 606 -9.39 24.45 26.50
N GLU A 607 -9.69 23.17 26.37
CA GLU A 607 -9.19 22.10 27.24
C GLU A 607 -7.65 22.00 27.16
N ASP A 608 -7.09 21.94 25.96
CA ASP A 608 -5.64 21.90 25.74
C ASP A 608 -4.94 23.17 26.28
N ALA A 609 -5.54 24.35 26.11
CA ALA A 609 -5.03 25.60 26.67
C ALA A 609 -5.07 25.61 28.21
N ALA A 610 -6.15 25.13 28.83
CA ALA A 610 -6.27 25.08 30.28
C ALA A 610 -5.27 24.13 30.94
N GLU A 611 -5.01 22.98 30.32
CA GLU A 611 -4.04 22.00 30.85
C GLU A 611 -2.57 22.42 30.61
N ASN A 612 -2.29 23.19 29.58
CA ASN A 612 -0.95 23.35 29.03
C ASN A 612 -0.40 24.77 29.03
N SER A 613 -1.20 25.78 29.36
CA SER A 613 -0.79 27.16 29.22
C SER A 613 0.16 27.66 30.32
N THR A 614 1.32 28.18 29.91
CA THR A 614 2.19 29.02 30.73
C THR A 614 2.12 30.50 30.30
N TRP A 615 1.18 30.87 29.40
CA TRP A 615 1.08 32.22 28.84
C TRP A 615 0.70 33.27 29.89
N ASP A 616 -0.04 32.86 30.93
CA ASP A 616 -0.50 33.73 32.00
C ASP A 616 0.42 33.69 33.25
N LYS A 617 1.59 33.03 33.15
CA LYS A 617 2.65 32.99 34.16
C LYS A 617 3.87 33.78 33.72
#